data_20fb9cc3db7eae1d9c1a8e57afd6a36b
#
_entry.id   20fb9cc3db7eae1d9c1a8e57afd6a36b
#
_cell.length_a   1.000
_cell.length_b   1.000
_cell.length_c   1.000
_cell.angle_alpha   90.00
_cell.angle_beta   90.00
_cell.angle_gamma   90.00
#
_symmetry.space_group_name_H-M   'P 1'
#
loop_
_entity.id
_entity.type
_entity.pdbx_description
1 polymer ?
#
loop_
_entity_poly.entity_id
_entity_poly.type
_entity_poly.pdbx_seq_one_letter_code
_entity_poly.pdbx_strand_id
1 'polypeptide(L)'
;GTQLTMRVRHAGGIVGLDVTQGLPRVEELFESRTPRVLSPIAEIAGKVEVTETEEGYKVVVKNTAIKPPEEREYMIPLTSELKVKDGDLIAAGDQLSSGYLDLKEVLLVRGLRGTQKYLIIEIQRVYESQGIQISDKHFEVIVRKMSDKVRIDTPGDTMLLPGELVDRMRFQEENARVLAEGGEPATAQVAILGITR
;
A
#
# COMPACT_ATOMS: atom_id res chain seq x y z
N GLY A 1 2.16 34.73 12.03
CA GLY A 1 2.12 35.12 10.64
C GLY A 1 3.20 34.47 9.82
N THR A 2 4.44 34.87 9.96
CA THR A 2 5.57 34.40 9.12
C THR A 2 5.79 32.89 9.22
N GLN A 3 5.57 32.29 10.36
CA GLN A 3 5.70 30.83 10.55
C GLN A 3 4.62 30.02 9.83
N LEU A 4 3.46 30.60 9.56
CA LEU A 4 2.35 29.94 8.88
C LEU A 4 2.45 30.06 7.34
N THR A 5 3.20 31.04 6.83
CA THR A 5 3.35 31.29 5.40
C THR A 5 4.61 30.69 4.79
N MET A 6 5.50 30.13 5.61
CA MET A 6 6.72 29.51 5.11
C MET A 6 6.41 28.16 4.48
N ARG A 7 6.10 28.16 3.20
CA ARG A 7 6.28 27.01 2.30
C ARG A 7 7.78 26.79 2.02
N VAL A 8 8.62 26.85 3.03
CA VAL A 8 10.02 26.50 2.87
C VAL A 8 10.11 24.98 2.97
N ARG A 9 10.24 24.33 1.84
CA ARG A 9 10.64 22.93 1.76
C ARG A 9 12.10 22.86 2.19
N HIS A 10 12.34 22.72 3.48
CA HIS A 10 13.66 22.34 3.93
C HIS A 10 13.86 20.87 3.56
N ALA A 11 14.68 20.62 2.56
CA ALA A 11 15.24 19.30 2.33
C ALA A 11 16.23 19.02 3.47
N GLY A 12 15.70 18.66 4.65
CA GLY A 12 16.47 18.20 5.79
C GLY A 12 16.56 16.68 5.71
N GLY A 13 17.68 16.17 5.29
CA GLY A 13 17.97 14.76 5.28
C GLY A 13 19.35 14.54 4.69
N ILE A 14 20.19 13.76 5.35
CA ILE A 14 21.45 13.28 4.79
C ILE A 14 21.11 12.59 3.47
N VAL A 15 21.64 13.16 2.39
CA VAL A 15 21.49 12.61 1.03
C VAL A 15 22.29 11.30 0.98
N GLY A 16 21.60 10.22 1.26
CA GLY A 16 22.05 8.89 0.98
C GLY A 16 20.94 8.16 0.30
N LEU A 17 21.09 7.92 -1.01
CA LEU A 17 20.15 7.21 -1.86
C LEU A 17 18.79 7.94 -2.01
N ASP A 18 18.26 8.03 -3.19
CA ASP A 18 17.02 8.71 -3.65
C ASP A 18 15.72 8.44 -2.86
N VAL A 19 15.83 8.14 -1.57
CA VAL A 19 14.72 7.82 -0.68
C VAL A 19 14.10 9.10 -0.15
N THR A 20 12.84 9.30 -0.44
CA THR A 20 12.06 10.44 0.06
C THR A 20 11.90 10.33 1.58
N GLN A 21 12.44 11.29 2.34
CA GLN A 21 12.41 11.31 3.81
C GLN A 21 11.71 12.56 4.34
N GLY A 22 11.31 12.52 5.61
CA GLY A 22 10.70 13.64 6.31
C GLY A 22 9.30 14.01 5.78
N LEU A 23 8.95 15.30 5.86
CA LEU A 23 7.63 15.80 5.43
C LEU A 23 7.27 15.46 3.98
N PRO A 24 8.18 15.49 2.99
CA PRO A 24 7.88 15.01 1.64
C PRO A 24 7.39 13.55 1.60
N ARG A 25 7.87 12.68 2.51
CA ARG A 25 7.36 11.30 2.62
C ARG A 25 5.93 11.25 3.14
N VAL A 26 5.58 12.11 4.10
CA VAL A 26 4.19 12.21 4.58
C VAL A 26 3.25 12.67 3.47
N GLU A 27 3.67 13.66 2.66
CA GLU A 27 2.91 14.09 1.49
C GLU A 27 2.73 12.94 0.48
N GLU A 28 3.80 12.19 0.19
CA GLU A 28 3.76 11.03 -0.71
C GLU A 28 2.77 9.96 -0.23
N LEU A 29 2.74 9.67 1.07
CA LEU A 29 1.81 8.73 1.69
C LEU A 29 0.37 9.22 1.61
N PHE A 30 0.09 10.46 1.98
CA PHE A 30 -1.25 11.03 1.96
C PHE A 30 -1.81 11.25 0.55
N GLU A 31 -0.95 11.46 -0.44
CA GLU A 31 -1.37 11.56 -1.84
C GLU A 31 -1.39 10.19 -2.55
N SER A 32 -1.09 9.11 -1.83
CA SER A 32 -1.03 7.76 -2.40
C SER A 32 -0.16 7.69 -3.65
N ARG A 33 0.99 8.39 -3.62
CA ARG A 33 1.96 8.38 -4.72
C ARG A 33 2.82 7.14 -4.66
N THR A 34 3.20 6.62 -5.82
CA THR A 34 4.16 5.52 -5.91
C THR A 34 5.54 6.00 -5.45
N PRO A 35 6.19 5.34 -4.48
CA PRO A 35 7.51 5.70 -3.98
C PRO A 35 8.58 5.63 -5.09
N ARG A 36 9.61 6.45 -4.98
CA ARG A 36 10.75 6.41 -5.92
C ARG A 36 11.57 5.14 -5.79
N VAL A 37 11.84 4.72 -4.56
CA VAL A 37 12.53 3.46 -4.27
C VAL A 37 11.51 2.46 -3.78
N LEU A 38 11.08 1.61 -4.71
CA LEU A 38 10.13 0.54 -4.42
C LEU A 38 10.83 -0.68 -3.84
N SER A 39 10.18 -1.28 -2.87
CA SER A 39 10.49 -2.63 -2.40
C SER A 39 9.35 -3.54 -2.79
N PRO A 40 9.61 -4.66 -3.48
CA PRO A 40 8.56 -5.61 -3.75
C PRO A 40 8.04 -6.24 -2.45
N ILE A 41 6.74 -6.57 -2.47
CA ILE A 41 6.05 -7.26 -1.40
C ILE A 41 5.82 -8.72 -1.80
N ALA A 42 6.01 -9.66 -0.88
CA ALA A 42 5.73 -11.06 -1.15
C ALA A 42 4.22 -11.26 -1.35
N GLU A 43 3.79 -11.66 -2.53
CA GLU A 43 2.37 -11.95 -2.82
C GLU A 43 1.91 -13.25 -2.17
N ILE A 44 2.81 -14.22 -2.04
CA ILE A 44 2.54 -15.53 -1.47
C ILE A 44 3.45 -15.82 -0.27
N ALA A 45 2.97 -16.66 0.64
CA ALA A 45 3.81 -17.21 1.71
C ALA A 45 4.61 -18.39 1.17
N GLY A 46 5.87 -18.52 1.56
CA GLY A 46 6.67 -19.65 1.10
C GLY A 46 8.14 -19.57 1.50
N LYS A 47 8.93 -20.47 0.94
CA LYS A 47 10.37 -20.50 1.11
C LYS A 47 11.03 -19.63 0.05
N VAL A 48 11.98 -18.82 0.48
CA VAL A 48 12.75 -17.91 -0.37
C VAL A 48 13.98 -18.61 -0.95
N GLU A 49 14.21 -18.44 -2.23
CA GLU A 49 15.46 -18.76 -2.90
C GLU A 49 16.02 -17.46 -3.50
N VAL A 50 17.27 -17.14 -3.17
CA VAL A 50 17.94 -15.93 -3.66
C VAL A 50 19.06 -16.34 -4.61
N THR A 51 19.01 -15.79 -5.82
CA THR A 51 20.09 -15.98 -6.82
C THR A 51 20.60 -14.61 -7.26
N GLU A 52 21.89 -14.40 -7.17
CA GLU A 52 22.55 -13.18 -7.68
C GLU A 52 22.75 -13.29 -9.19
N THR A 53 22.35 -12.26 -9.91
CA THR A 53 22.49 -12.13 -11.36
C THR A 53 23.21 -10.83 -11.71
N GLU A 54 23.66 -10.68 -12.95
CA GLU A 54 24.33 -9.45 -13.42
C GLU A 54 23.43 -8.20 -13.30
N GLU A 55 22.10 -8.37 -13.37
CA GLU A 55 21.12 -7.27 -13.32
C GLU A 55 20.59 -7.00 -11.91
N GLY A 56 20.82 -7.89 -10.95
CA GLY A 56 20.28 -7.76 -9.59
C GLY A 56 20.12 -9.10 -8.87
N TYR A 57 19.39 -9.04 -7.77
CA TYR A 57 18.99 -10.24 -7.04
C TYR A 57 17.66 -10.77 -7.58
N LYS A 58 17.67 -12.01 -8.03
CA LYS A 58 16.45 -12.75 -8.35
C LYS A 58 15.98 -13.48 -7.08
N VAL A 59 14.86 -13.04 -6.54
CA VAL A 59 14.23 -13.65 -5.37
C VAL A 59 13.03 -14.46 -5.82
N VAL A 60 13.03 -15.75 -5.56
CA VAL A 60 11.93 -16.66 -5.89
C VAL A 60 11.29 -17.13 -4.60
N VAL A 61 9.99 -16.92 -4.47
CA VAL A 61 9.20 -17.41 -3.34
C VAL A 61 8.39 -18.61 -3.79
N LYS A 62 8.62 -19.76 -3.15
CA LYS A 62 7.97 -21.03 -3.48
C LYS A 62 7.02 -21.47 -2.38
N ASN A 63 5.77 -21.64 -2.71
CA ASN A 63 4.77 -22.26 -1.84
C ASN A 63 4.55 -23.70 -2.24
N THR A 64 5.11 -24.61 -1.46
CA THR A 64 4.95 -26.07 -1.69
C THR A 64 3.76 -26.68 -0.95
N ALA A 65 3.07 -25.91 -0.11
CA ALA A 65 1.91 -26.37 0.65
C ALA A 65 0.65 -26.51 -0.22
N ILE A 66 0.62 -25.81 -1.37
CA ILE A 66 -0.49 -25.82 -2.32
C ILE A 66 -0.14 -26.72 -3.50
N LYS A 67 -1.13 -27.46 -4.03
CA LYS A 67 -0.97 -28.27 -5.24
C LYS A 67 -1.85 -27.73 -6.35
N PRO A 68 -1.29 -27.34 -7.52
CA PRO A 68 0.14 -27.31 -7.86
C PRO A 68 0.92 -26.26 -7.05
N PRO A 69 2.26 -26.45 -6.88
CA PRO A 69 3.10 -25.48 -6.19
C PRO A 69 3.03 -24.11 -6.89
N GLU A 70 2.91 -23.06 -6.12
CA GLU A 70 2.88 -21.69 -6.64
C GLU A 70 4.25 -21.04 -6.44
N GLU A 71 4.77 -20.40 -7.49
CA GLU A 71 6.05 -19.70 -7.46
C GLU A 71 5.84 -18.26 -7.92
N ARG A 72 6.53 -17.33 -7.25
CA ARG A 72 6.60 -15.92 -7.65
C ARG A 72 8.04 -15.46 -7.69
N GLU A 73 8.37 -14.75 -8.76
CA GLU A 73 9.72 -14.22 -8.99
C GLU A 73 9.72 -12.70 -8.84
N TYR A 74 10.73 -12.18 -8.14
CA TYR A 74 10.94 -10.75 -7.93
C TYR A 74 12.36 -10.39 -8.31
N MET A 75 12.52 -9.33 -9.12
CA MET A 75 13.82 -8.77 -9.46
C MET A 75 14.09 -7.55 -8.56
N ILE A 76 15.20 -7.59 -7.82
CA ILE A 76 15.60 -6.53 -6.89
C ILE A 76 16.94 -5.98 -7.36
N PRO A 77 17.03 -4.65 -7.61
CA PRO A 77 18.29 -4.03 -8.04
C PRO A 77 19.41 -4.23 -7.00
N LEU A 78 20.65 -4.36 -7.45
CA LEU A 78 21.84 -4.47 -6.57
C LEU A 78 22.02 -3.27 -5.63
N THR A 79 21.41 -2.13 -5.97
CA THR A 79 21.43 -0.93 -5.14
C THR A 79 20.54 -1.03 -3.89
N SER A 80 19.63 -2.02 -3.85
CA SER A 80 18.71 -2.25 -2.73
C SER A 80 19.23 -3.36 -1.82
N GLU A 81 19.21 -3.12 -0.52
CA GLU A 81 19.59 -4.13 0.47
C GLU A 81 18.47 -5.16 0.63
N LEU A 82 18.81 -6.44 0.57
CA LEU A 82 17.85 -7.52 0.80
C LEU A 82 17.52 -7.62 2.29
N LYS A 83 16.22 -7.77 2.59
CA LYS A 83 15.72 -8.06 3.96
C LYS A 83 15.52 -9.55 4.21
N VAL A 84 15.60 -10.36 3.17
CA VAL A 84 15.41 -11.82 3.22
C VAL A 84 16.69 -12.53 2.81
N LYS A 85 16.91 -13.71 3.37
CA LYS A 85 18.05 -14.57 3.05
C LYS A 85 17.59 -15.82 2.32
N ASP A 86 18.52 -16.45 1.63
CA ASP A 86 18.25 -17.74 1.02
C ASP A 86 17.84 -18.79 2.06
N GLY A 87 16.72 -19.46 1.81
CA GLY A 87 16.15 -20.46 2.69
C GLY A 87 15.15 -19.92 3.74
N ASP A 88 14.97 -18.61 3.87
CA ASP A 88 14.01 -18.03 4.82
C ASP A 88 12.56 -18.42 4.47
N LEU A 89 11.75 -18.56 5.52
CA LEU A 89 10.29 -18.71 5.39
C LEU A 89 9.64 -17.34 5.60
N ILE A 90 8.90 -16.89 4.62
CA ILE A 90 8.21 -15.60 4.67
C ILE A 90 6.70 -15.77 4.57
N ALA A 91 5.97 -14.78 5.10
CA ALA A 91 4.52 -14.69 4.97
C ALA A 91 4.14 -13.81 3.76
N ALA A 92 2.92 -14.01 3.26
CA ALA A 92 2.35 -13.08 2.28
C ALA A 92 2.25 -11.68 2.89
N GLY A 93 2.76 -10.70 2.17
CA GLY A 93 2.82 -9.33 2.66
C GLY A 93 4.17 -8.91 3.25
N ASP A 94 5.14 -9.81 3.38
CA ASP A 94 6.47 -9.42 3.87
C ASP A 94 7.25 -8.63 2.82
N GLN A 95 8.05 -7.70 3.29
CA GLN A 95 8.89 -6.83 2.46
C GLN A 95 10.20 -7.53 2.13
N LEU A 96 10.56 -7.62 0.85
CA LEU A 96 11.73 -8.37 0.38
C LEU A 96 13.04 -7.58 0.39
N SER A 97 12.97 -6.26 0.24
CA SER A 97 14.17 -5.40 0.18
C SER A 97 14.01 -4.11 0.97
N SER A 98 15.09 -3.32 1.04
CA SER A 98 15.02 -1.94 1.52
C SER A 98 14.21 -1.08 0.54
N GLY A 99 13.59 0.00 1.05
CA GLY A 99 12.70 0.88 0.30
C GLY A 99 11.31 0.94 0.89
N TYR A 100 10.36 1.46 0.13
CA TYR A 100 8.97 1.63 0.55
C TYR A 100 8.05 0.73 -0.28
N LEU A 101 6.96 0.28 0.34
CA LEU A 101 5.93 -0.50 -0.34
C LEU A 101 4.98 0.43 -1.13
N ASP A 102 4.53 -0.01 -2.28
CA ASP A 102 3.41 0.64 -2.98
C ASP A 102 2.10 0.34 -2.25
N LEU A 103 1.32 1.39 -1.98
CA LEU A 103 0.04 1.26 -1.28
C LEU A 103 -0.96 0.38 -2.05
N LYS A 104 -0.88 0.36 -3.38
CA LYS A 104 -1.75 -0.49 -4.21
C LYS A 104 -1.40 -1.97 -4.04
N GLU A 105 -0.11 -2.31 -4.03
CA GLU A 105 0.34 -3.69 -3.79
C GLU A 105 0.02 -4.13 -2.36
N VAL A 106 0.23 -3.24 -1.37
CA VAL A 106 -0.15 -3.53 0.02
C VAL A 106 -1.65 -3.78 0.14
N LEU A 107 -2.48 -3.01 -0.59
CA LEU A 107 -3.93 -3.20 -0.60
C LEU A 107 -4.33 -4.57 -1.17
N LEU A 108 -3.69 -4.99 -2.26
CA LEU A 108 -3.97 -6.28 -2.88
C LEU A 108 -3.57 -7.45 -1.99
N VAL A 109 -2.40 -7.37 -1.34
CA VAL A 109 -1.84 -8.50 -0.57
C VAL A 109 -2.34 -8.52 0.87
N ARG A 110 -2.32 -7.37 1.57
CA ARG A 110 -2.69 -7.28 2.99
C ARG A 110 -4.13 -6.84 3.23
N GLY A 111 -4.85 -6.46 2.16
CA GLY A 111 -6.20 -5.94 2.24
C GLY A 111 -6.29 -4.54 2.88
N LEU A 112 -7.51 -4.04 3.02
CA LEU A 112 -7.78 -2.67 3.47
C LEU A 112 -7.20 -2.37 4.86
N ARG A 113 -7.44 -3.23 5.85
CA ARG A 113 -6.96 -3.02 7.22
C ARG A 113 -5.43 -3.05 7.31
N GLY A 114 -4.79 -3.95 6.54
CA GLY A 114 -3.33 -4.03 6.46
C GLY A 114 -2.72 -2.74 5.89
N THR A 115 -3.35 -2.18 4.87
CA THR A 115 -2.91 -0.93 4.24
C THR A 115 -3.11 0.27 5.15
N GLN A 116 -4.26 0.37 5.83
CA GLN A 116 -4.52 1.42 6.82
C GLN A 116 -3.47 1.40 7.94
N LYS A 117 -3.19 0.21 8.48
CA LYS A 117 -2.16 0.03 9.51
C LYS A 117 -0.77 0.41 9.00
N TYR A 118 -0.41 0.00 7.79
CA TYR A 118 0.86 0.36 7.15
C TYR A 118 1.01 1.88 7.01
N LEU A 119 -0.02 2.58 6.53
CA LEU A 119 -0.03 4.04 6.40
C LEU A 119 0.23 4.73 7.75
N ILE A 120 -0.49 4.33 8.80
CA ILE A 120 -0.35 4.92 10.13
C ILE A 120 1.08 4.71 10.66
N ILE A 121 1.61 3.50 10.55
CA ILE A 121 2.98 3.18 11.01
C ILE A 121 4.03 4.00 10.26
N GLU A 122 3.93 4.10 8.94
CA GLU A 122 4.89 4.85 8.13
C GLU A 122 4.85 6.35 8.43
N ILE A 123 3.66 6.92 8.63
CA ILE A 123 3.50 8.33 9.00
C ILE A 123 4.07 8.57 10.40
N GLN A 124 3.77 7.71 11.38
CA GLN A 124 4.32 7.80 12.73
C GLN A 124 5.84 7.78 12.73
N ARG A 125 6.45 6.86 11.99
CA ARG A 125 7.92 6.78 11.86
C ARG A 125 8.54 8.09 11.41
N VAL A 126 7.90 8.80 10.47
CA VAL A 126 8.40 10.10 10.01
C VAL A 126 8.38 11.13 11.14
N TYR A 127 7.26 11.22 11.86
CA TYR A 127 7.15 12.19 12.97
C TYR A 127 8.03 11.82 14.16
N GLU A 128 8.12 10.54 14.52
CA GLU A 128 9.01 10.05 15.58
C GLU A 128 10.49 10.33 15.26
N SER A 129 10.89 10.18 14.01
CA SER A 129 12.26 10.53 13.58
C SER A 129 12.61 12.01 13.75
N GLN A 130 11.58 12.87 13.85
CA GLN A 130 11.70 14.30 14.13
C GLN A 130 11.50 14.65 15.62
N GLY A 131 11.35 13.64 16.48
CA GLY A 131 11.08 13.82 17.90
C GLY A 131 9.67 14.31 18.22
N ILE A 132 8.74 14.23 17.28
CA ILE A 132 7.35 14.69 17.43
C ILE A 132 6.46 13.48 17.70
N GLN A 133 5.75 13.50 18.82
CA GLN A 133 4.76 12.49 19.17
C GLN A 133 3.34 12.99 18.81
N ILE A 134 2.67 12.26 17.94
CA ILE A 134 1.28 12.54 17.52
C ILE A 134 0.44 11.30 17.81
N SER A 135 -0.75 11.51 18.37
CA SER A 135 -1.69 10.39 18.58
C SER A 135 -2.20 9.84 17.24
N ASP A 136 -2.24 8.52 17.11
CA ASP A 136 -2.70 7.78 15.91
C ASP A 136 -4.08 8.23 15.44
N LYS A 137 -4.95 8.66 16.35
CA LYS A 137 -6.31 9.12 16.04
C LYS A 137 -6.37 10.21 14.97
N HIS A 138 -5.35 11.09 14.94
CA HIS A 138 -5.29 12.16 13.93
C HIS A 138 -5.01 11.60 12.53
N PHE A 139 -4.15 10.59 12.45
CA PHE A 139 -3.85 9.91 11.18
C PHE A 139 -4.98 8.99 10.75
N GLU A 140 -5.61 8.29 11.70
CA GLU A 140 -6.75 7.41 11.44
C GLU A 140 -7.90 8.12 10.74
N VAL A 141 -8.21 9.36 11.12
CA VAL A 141 -9.26 10.18 10.48
C VAL A 141 -8.92 10.40 9.00
N ILE A 142 -7.67 10.73 8.70
CA ILE A 142 -7.22 10.99 7.33
C ILE A 142 -7.21 9.69 6.52
N VAL A 143 -6.62 8.64 7.06
CA VAL A 143 -6.53 7.31 6.42
C VAL A 143 -7.92 6.72 6.18
N ARG A 144 -8.86 6.94 7.10
CA ARG A 144 -10.27 6.57 6.91
C ARG A 144 -10.85 7.26 5.67
N LYS A 145 -10.57 8.55 5.48
CA LYS A 145 -11.06 9.29 4.30
C LYS A 145 -10.40 8.83 3.01
N MET A 146 -9.12 8.51 3.02
CA MET A 146 -8.40 7.96 1.86
C MET A 146 -8.95 6.60 1.41
N SER A 147 -9.53 5.82 2.33
CA SER A 147 -10.01 4.45 2.12
C SER A 147 -11.54 4.32 2.10
N ASP A 148 -12.23 5.42 1.91
CA ASP A 148 -13.70 5.51 1.99
C ASP A 148 -14.39 5.11 0.68
N LYS A 149 -13.65 5.03 -0.43
CA LYS A 149 -14.22 4.79 -1.75
C LYS A 149 -13.97 3.39 -2.26
N VAL A 150 -14.87 2.96 -3.11
CA VAL A 150 -14.77 1.72 -3.88
C VAL A 150 -14.90 2.03 -5.37
N ARG A 151 -14.22 1.27 -6.21
CA ARG A 151 -14.37 1.32 -7.66
C ARG A 151 -15.28 0.19 -8.09
N ILE A 152 -16.33 0.52 -8.82
CA ILE A 152 -17.29 -0.46 -9.31
C ILE A 152 -16.67 -1.29 -10.45
N ASP A 153 -16.69 -2.62 -10.31
CA ASP A 153 -16.28 -3.54 -11.36
C ASP A 153 -17.47 -3.90 -12.24
N THR A 154 -18.51 -4.48 -11.64
CA THR A 154 -19.76 -4.82 -12.33
C THR A 154 -20.93 -4.15 -11.62
N PRO A 155 -21.83 -3.47 -12.35
CA PRO A 155 -22.94 -2.75 -11.73
C PRO A 155 -24.08 -3.66 -11.25
N GLY A 156 -24.17 -4.90 -11.75
CA GLY A 156 -25.36 -5.75 -11.53
C GLY A 156 -26.64 -5.01 -11.92
N ASP A 157 -27.68 -5.15 -11.11
CA ASP A 157 -28.97 -4.46 -11.28
C ASP A 157 -29.03 -3.11 -10.53
N THR A 158 -27.89 -2.59 -10.08
CA THR A 158 -27.79 -1.28 -9.43
C THR A 158 -27.75 -0.14 -10.46
N MET A 159 -27.98 1.10 -10.01
CA MET A 159 -27.82 2.31 -10.84
C MET A 159 -26.37 2.82 -10.89
N LEU A 160 -25.39 2.05 -10.40
CA LEU A 160 -23.99 2.42 -10.39
C LEU A 160 -23.37 2.18 -11.77
N LEU A 161 -22.33 2.95 -12.11
CA LEU A 161 -21.65 2.82 -13.38
C LEU A 161 -20.34 2.02 -13.27
N PRO A 162 -19.99 1.18 -14.25
CA PRO A 162 -18.71 0.49 -14.27
C PRO A 162 -17.54 1.48 -14.21
N GLY A 163 -16.55 1.22 -13.34
CA GLY A 163 -15.38 2.08 -13.14
C GLY A 163 -15.64 3.34 -12.30
N GLU A 164 -16.86 3.62 -11.89
CA GLU A 164 -17.21 4.74 -11.03
C GLU A 164 -16.58 4.59 -9.64
N LEU A 165 -16.11 5.71 -9.06
CA LEU A 165 -15.65 5.77 -7.67
C LEU A 165 -16.81 6.24 -6.79
N VAL A 166 -17.30 5.34 -5.94
CA VAL A 166 -18.46 5.57 -5.08
C VAL A 166 -18.08 5.44 -3.61
N ASP A 167 -18.74 6.19 -2.75
CA ASP A 167 -18.59 6.03 -1.30
C ASP A 167 -19.06 4.63 -0.88
N ARG A 168 -18.26 3.97 -0.03
CA ARG A 168 -18.53 2.60 0.41
C ARG A 168 -19.89 2.43 1.06
N MET A 169 -20.38 3.43 1.80
CA MET A 169 -21.71 3.43 2.40
C MET A 169 -22.80 3.40 1.32
N ARG A 170 -22.72 4.30 0.34
CA ARG A 170 -23.66 4.33 -0.80
C ARG A 170 -23.67 3.03 -1.59
N PHE A 171 -22.49 2.44 -1.83
CA PHE A 171 -22.38 1.14 -2.48
C PHE A 171 -23.10 0.03 -1.68
N GLN A 172 -22.93 0.02 -0.34
CA GLN A 172 -23.58 -0.96 0.51
C GLN A 172 -25.11 -0.75 0.56
N GLU A 173 -25.58 0.49 0.60
CA GLU A 173 -27.01 0.83 0.59
C GLU A 173 -27.67 0.41 -0.72
N GLU A 174 -27.05 0.70 -1.88
CA GLU A 174 -27.57 0.29 -3.18
C GLU A 174 -27.63 -1.24 -3.33
N ASN A 175 -26.58 -1.95 -2.89
CA ASN A 175 -26.58 -3.40 -2.92
C ASN A 175 -27.64 -4.01 -1.98
N ALA A 176 -27.81 -3.43 -0.80
CA ALA A 176 -28.86 -3.88 0.13
C ALA A 176 -30.27 -3.70 -0.47
N ARG A 177 -30.52 -2.58 -1.18
CA ARG A 177 -31.78 -2.32 -1.87
C ARG A 177 -32.04 -3.36 -2.96
N VAL A 178 -31.06 -3.58 -3.86
CA VAL A 178 -31.19 -4.53 -4.97
C VAL A 178 -31.37 -5.96 -4.47
N LEU A 179 -30.65 -6.37 -3.43
CA LEU A 179 -30.80 -7.69 -2.82
C LEU A 179 -32.21 -7.87 -2.20
N ALA A 180 -32.80 -6.83 -1.59
CA ALA A 180 -34.15 -6.88 -1.05
C ALA A 180 -35.21 -7.01 -2.17
N GLU A 181 -34.92 -6.50 -3.37
CA GLU A 181 -35.75 -6.62 -4.56
C GLU A 181 -35.52 -7.95 -5.33
N GLY A 182 -34.55 -8.78 -4.88
CA GLY A 182 -34.19 -10.07 -5.49
C GLY A 182 -33.33 -9.95 -6.74
N GLY A 183 -32.70 -8.79 -6.97
CA GLY A 183 -31.77 -8.52 -8.07
C GLY A 183 -30.31 -8.91 -7.78
N GLU A 184 -29.44 -8.76 -8.77
CA GLU A 184 -28.01 -9.03 -8.70
C GLU A 184 -27.27 -7.81 -8.14
N PRO A 185 -26.48 -7.95 -7.04
CA PRO A 185 -25.73 -6.83 -6.46
C PRO A 185 -24.53 -6.45 -7.33
N ALA A 186 -24.10 -5.19 -7.24
CA ALA A 186 -22.86 -4.71 -7.83
C ALA A 186 -21.63 -5.30 -7.13
N THR A 187 -20.56 -5.54 -7.88
CA THR A 187 -19.24 -5.87 -7.34
C THR A 187 -18.31 -4.68 -7.45
N ALA A 188 -17.41 -4.53 -6.47
CA ALA A 188 -16.47 -3.42 -6.44
C ALA A 188 -15.17 -3.78 -5.72
N GLN A 189 -14.09 -3.10 -6.08
CA GLN A 189 -12.81 -3.18 -5.40
C GLN A 189 -12.59 -1.94 -4.53
N VAL A 190 -12.02 -2.15 -3.35
CA VAL A 190 -11.64 -1.04 -2.47
C VAL A 190 -10.52 -0.25 -3.12
N ALA A 191 -10.63 1.07 -3.10
CA ALA A 191 -9.61 1.97 -3.61
C ALA A 191 -9.00 2.81 -2.48
N ILE A 192 -7.69 3.04 -2.56
CA ILE A 192 -7.01 4.03 -1.72
C ILE A 192 -6.66 5.22 -2.59
N LEU A 193 -7.18 6.37 -2.22
CA LEU A 193 -7.04 7.62 -2.95
C LEU A 193 -6.22 8.63 -2.14
N GLY A 194 -5.51 9.51 -2.86
CA GLY A 194 -4.90 10.67 -2.22
C GLY A 194 -5.95 11.66 -1.69
N ILE A 195 -5.55 12.49 -0.73
CA ILE A 195 -6.44 13.45 -0.06
C ILE A 195 -6.98 14.49 -1.05
N THR A 196 -6.19 14.84 -2.08
CA THR A 196 -6.55 15.88 -3.07
C THR A 196 -7.37 15.35 -4.25
N ARG A 197 -7.71 14.06 -4.25
CA ARG A 197 -8.45 13.40 -5.34
C ARG A 197 -9.87 13.04 -4.98
#